data_3bfa95f2b3031c5d213c149bc919e8e0
#
_entry.id   3bfa95f2b3031c5d213c149bc919e8e0
#
_cell.length_a   1.000
_cell.length_b   1.000
_cell.length_c   1.000
_cell.angle_alpha   90.00
_cell.angle_beta   90.00
_cell.angle_gamma   90.00
#
_symmetry.space_group_name_H-M   'P 1'
#
loop_
_entity.id
_entity.type
_entity.pdbx_description
1 polymer ?
#
loop_
_entity_poly.entity_id
_entity_poly.type
_entity_poly.pdbx_seq_one_letter_code
_entity_poly.pdbx_strand_id
1 'polypeptide(L)'
;ISSLQLSRDLKITQKTAWYILQKIRTYFICRNRGRLSGEVECDETFVGGKNKNRHWDKKVKNAQGRSFKDKTPVFGMLQRKGDAITRVVENTSQKELTPKILEFVKRDYTVLYTDEWLGYNAVDKMFYHYSVDHGKGKYVDGRIYTNTIEGFWSIFKRGIIGIYHHISKKHLQLYANEFTFRYNTRKIKDSSKFKLLLRNSYFKITYLDIIAA
;
A
#
# COMPACT_ATOMS: atom_id res chain seq x y z
N ILE A 1 8.17 -8.31 -12.20
CA ILE A 1 8.47 -9.68 -12.64
C ILE A 1 7.88 -10.68 -11.65
N SER A 2 7.37 -11.81 -12.11
CA SER A 2 6.90 -12.92 -11.29
C SER A 2 8.07 -13.85 -10.90
N SER A 3 7.91 -14.64 -9.83
CA SER A 3 8.92 -15.64 -9.44
C SER A 3 9.11 -16.72 -10.51
N LEU A 4 8.05 -17.05 -11.23
CA LEU A 4 8.13 -18.03 -12.34
C LEU A 4 8.95 -17.47 -13.51
N GLN A 5 8.75 -16.20 -13.88
CA GLN A 5 9.54 -15.55 -14.92
C GLN A 5 11.01 -15.47 -14.51
N LEU A 6 11.30 -14.97 -13.29
CA LEU A 6 12.68 -14.89 -12.79
C LEU A 6 13.37 -16.27 -12.73
N SER A 7 12.63 -17.32 -12.36
CA SER A 7 13.12 -18.70 -12.34
C SER A 7 13.59 -19.15 -13.73
N ARG A 8 12.83 -18.83 -14.78
CA ARG A 8 13.18 -19.17 -16.18
C ARG A 8 14.38 -18.36 -16.67
N ASP A 9 14.38 -17.05 -16.38
CA ASP A 9 15.44 -16.14 -16.84
C ASP A 9 16.80 -16.52 -16.23
N LEU A 10 16.84 -16.90 -14.95
CA LEU A 10 18.05 -17.24 -14.23
C LEU A 10 18.35 -18.75 -14.16
N LYS A 11 17.49 -19.60 -14.73
CA LYS A 11 17.61 -21.09 -14.69
C LYS A 11 17.75 -21.63 -13.25
N ILE A 12 17.01 -21.07 -12.31
CA ILE A 12 16.96 -21.48 -10.89
C ILE A 12 15.58 -22.00 -10.52
N THR A 13 15.44 -22.66 -9.36
CA THR A 13 14.11 -23.10 -8.91
C THR A 13 13.18 -21.91 -8.62
N GLN A 14 11.87 -22.08 -8.83
CA GLN A 14 10.89 -21.04 -8.52
C GLN A 14 10.92 -20.63 -7.03
N LYS A 15 11.20 -21.59 -6.13
CA LYS A 15 11.36 -21.32 -4.69
C LYS A 15 12.53 -20.36 -4.43
N THR A 16 13.66 -20.57 -5.08
CA THR A 16 14.83 -19.68 -4.99
C THR A 16 14.52 -18.30 -5.58
N ALA A 17 13.90 -18.25 -6.75
CA ALA A 17 13.48 -17.00 -7.40
C ALA A 17 12.50 -16.22 -6.51
N TRP A 18 11.52 -16.90 -5.90
CA TRP A 18 10.59 -16.29 -4.96
C TRP A 18 11.31 -15.70 -3.74
N TYR A 19 12.23 -16.44 -3.15
CA TYR A 19 13.03 -15.97 -2.03
C TYR A 19 13.84 -14.73 -2.38
N ILE A 20 14.52 -14.71 -3.53
CA ILE A 20 15.29 -13.57 -4.02
C ILE A 20 14.37 -12.33 -4.14
N LEU A 21 13.20 -12.50 -4.75
CA LEU A 21 12.24 -11.39 -4.91
C LEU A 21 11.73 -10.88 -3.56
N GLN A 22 11.44 -11.76 -2.60
CA GLN A 22 11.01 -11.33 -1.27
C GLN A 22 12.14 -10.61 -0.52
N LYS A 23 13.36 -11.12 -0.62
CA LYS A 23 14.54 -10.47 -0.05
C LYS A 23 14.74 -9.06 -0.63
N ILE A 24 14.61 -8.89 -1.94
CA ILE A 24 14.68 -7.58 -2.58
C ILE A 24 13.54 -6.67 -2.06
N ARG A 25 12.32 -7.20 -1.87
CA ARG A 25 11.18 -6.42 -1.34
C ARG A 25 11.42 -5.88 0.06
N THR A 26 12.18 -6.57 0.90
CA THR A 26 12.53 -6.04 2.22
C THR A 26 13.43 -4.81 2.15
N TYR A 27 14.17 -4.63 1.07
CA TYR A 27 15.03 -3.46 0.86
C TYR A 27 14.30 -2.23 0.30
N PHE A 28 13.06 -2.38 -0.13
CA PHE A 28 12.22 -1.25 -0.56
C PHE A 28 11.70 -0.39 0.60
N ILE A 29 11.97 -0.79 1.85
CA ILE A 29 11.59 -0.02 3.03
C ILE A 29 12.42 1.27 3.06
N CYS A 30 11.79 2.40 2.80
CA CYS A 30 12.40 3.71 2.95
C CYS A 30 12.37 4.12 4.43
N ARG A 31 13.38 3.74 5.22
CA ARG A 31 13.46 3.99 6.66
C ARG A 31 13.60 5.48 7.03
N ASN A 32 14.17 6.30 6.18
CA ASN A 32 14.57 7.69 6.50
C ASN A 32 13.76 8.74 5.75
N ARG A 33 12.51 8.47 5.38
CA ARG A 33 11.64 9.49 4.83
C ARG A 33 10.98 10.26 5.97
N GLY A 34 11.04 11.59 5.89
CA GLY A 34 10.34 12.45 6.83
C GLY A 34 8.82 12.23 6.79
N ARG A 35 8.12 12.79 7.76
CA ARG A 35 6.65 12.79 7.77
C ARG A 35 6.12 13.57 6.57
N LEU A 36 4.99 13.13 6.03
CA LEU A 36 4.24 13.85 4.99
C LEU A 36 3.71 15.17 5.54
N SER A 37 3.59 16.19 4.68
CA SER A 37 3.09 17.52 5.04
C SER A 37 2.43 18.22 3.87
N GLY A 38 1.77 19.35 4.11
CA GLY A 38 1.04 20.09 3.09
C GLY A 38 -0.28 19.41 2.75
N GLU A 39 -0.57 19.16 1.48
CA GLU A 39 -1.79 18.48 1.03
C GLU A 39 -1.59 16.96 1.03
N VAL A 40 -2.25 16.25 1.94
CA VAL A 40 -2.12 14.78 2.11
C VAL A 40 -3.47 14.10 1.90
N GLU A 41 -3.52 13.17 0.96
CA GLU A 41 -4.68 12.32 0.71
C GLU A 41 -4.53 11.01 1.49
N CYS A 42 -5.60 10.58 2.17
CA CYS A 42 -5.66 9.31 2.89
C CYS A 42 -6.83 8.48 2.35
N ASP A 43 -6.60 7.20 2.11
CA ASP A 43 -7.60 6.25 1.61
C ASP A 43 -7.16 4.82 1.90
N GLU A 44 -8.11 3.87 1.86
CA GLU A 44 -7.85 2.45 2.01
C GLU A 44 -8.16 1.68 0.74
N THR A 45 -7.36 0.68 0.51
CA THR A 45 -7.66 -0.33 -0.50
C THR A 45 -7.68 -1.72 0.09
N PHE A 46 -8.51 -2.60 -0.48
CA PHE A 46 -8.69 -3.97 -0.01
C PHE A 46 -8.08 -4.94 -1.00
N VAL A 47 -7.13 -5.76 -0.51
CA VAL A 47 -6.42 -6.76 -1.29
C VAL A 47 -6.88 -8.16 -0.89
N GLY A 48 -7.30 -8.96 -1.86
CA GLY A 48 -7.75 -10.33 -1.67
C GLY A 48 -8.39 -10.88 -2.94
N GLY A 49 -8.68 -12.17 -2.93
CA GLY A 49 -9.35 -12.85 -4.04
C GLY A 49 -10.81 -12.40 -4.18
N LYS A 50 -11.33 -12.46 -5.42
CA LYS A 50 -12.76 -12.28 -5.65
C LYS A 50 -13.50 -13.53 -5.18
N ASN A 51 -14.39 -13.41 -4.20
CA ASN A 51 -15.16 -14.53 -3.66
C ASN A 51 -15.96 -15.29 -4.73
N LYS A 52 -16.41 -14.60 -5.79
CA LYS A 52 -17.09 -15.22 -6.93
C LYS A 52 -16.22 -16.25 -7.69
N ASN A 53 -14.89 -16.10 -7.64
CA ASN A 53 -13.93 -16.97 -8.32
C ASN A 53 -13.48 -18.15 -7.46
N ARG A 54 -13.95 -18.25 -6.20
CA ARG A 54 -13.66 -19.39 -5.31
C ARG A 54 -14.53 -20.58 -5.65
N HIS A 55 -13.98 -21.76 -5.44
CA HIS A 55 -14.76 -22.98 -5.49
C HIS A 55 -15.96 -22.89 -4.53
N TRP A 56 -17.07 -23.52 -4.84
CA TRP A 56 -18.34 -23.35 -4.12
C TRP A 56 -18.24 -23.65 -2.62
N ASP A 57 -17.47 -24.68 -2.22
CA ASP A 57 -17.20 -25.08 -0.84
C ASP A 57 -16.29 -24.13 -0.07
N LYS A 58 -15.51 -23.28 -0.78
CA LYS A 58 -14.58 -22.29 -0.22
C LYS A 58 -15.10 -20.86 -0.28
N LYS A 59 -16.34 -20.67 -0.69
CA LYS A 59 -16.96 -19.35 -0.69
C LYS A 59 -17.21 -18.87 0.72
N VAL A 60 -16.80 -17.64 1.03
CA VAL A 60 -17.02 -16.99 2.31
C VAL A 60 -18.37 -16.27 2.28
N LYS A 61 -19.29 -16.61 3.20
CA LYS A 61 -20.60 -15.94 3.31
C LYS A 61 -20.41 -14.47 3.71
N ASN A 62 -21.17 -13.58 3.09
CA ASN A 62 -21.15 -12.13 3.33
C ASN A 62 -19.77 -11.47 3.10
N ALA A 63 -19.00 -11.96 2.11
CA ALA A 63 -17.70 -11.41 1.71
C ALA A 63 -17.85 -10.58 0.44
N GLN A 64 -18.51 -9.42 0.53
CA GLN A 64 -18.66 -8.46 -0.58
C GLN A 64 -17.91 -7.16 -0.28
N GLY A 65 -17.54 -6.42 -1.33
CA GLY A 65 -16.95 -5.10 -1.21
C GLY A 65 -15.72 -5.02 -0.28
N ARG A 66 -15.84 -4.29 0.81
CA ARG A 66 -14.81 -4.02 1.84
C ARG A 66 -14.78 -5.08 2.96
N SER A 67 -15.23 -6.31 2.72
CA SER A 67 -15.26 -7.37 3.75
C SER A 67 -13.86 -7.77 4.22
N PHE A 68 -13.61 -7.70 5.52
CA PHE A 68 -12.36 -8.17 6.16
C PHE A 68 -12.25 -9.70 6.23
N LYS A 69 -13.32 -10.44 5.92
CA LYS A 69 -13.33 -11.91 6.01
C LYS A 69 -12.42 -12.57 4.97
N ASP A 70 -12.24 -11.92 3.83
CA ASP A 70 -11.47 -12.47 2.70
C ASP A 70 -10.51 -11.48 2.06
N LYS A 71 -10.47 -10.25 2.56
CA LYS A 71 -9.57 -9.20 2.07
C LYS A 71 -8.81 -8.56 3.21
N THR A 72 -7.61 -8.12 2.91
CA THR A 72 -6.75 -7.41 3.84
C THR A 72 -6.72 -5.94 3.45
N PRO A 73 -7.05 -5.01 4.34
CA PRO A 73 -6.97 -3.59 4.07
C PRO A 73 -5.52 -3.11 4.04
N VAL A 74 -5.23 -2.23 3.11
CA VAL A 74 -3.98 -1.48 3.03
C VAL A 74 -4.33 -0.01 3.12
N PHE A 75 -3.87 0.65 4.17
CA PHE A 75 -4.03 2.07 4.38
C PHE A 75 -2.92 2.85 3.66
N GLY A 76 -3.27 3.89 2.95
CA GLY A 76 -2.35 4.76 2.24
C GLY A 76 -2.47 6.21 2.66
N MET A 77 -1.34 6.89 2.71
CA MET A 77 -1.21 8.32 2.90
C MET A 77 -0.32 8.84 1.78
N LEU A 78 -0.78 9.82 1.03
CA LEU A 78 -0.09 10.32 -0.14
C LEU A 78 -0.05 11.85 -0.12
N GLN A 79 1.16 12.41 -0.06
CA GLN A 79 1.37 13.84 -0.22
C GLN A 79 1.25 14.21 -1.70
N ARG A 80 0.39 15.17 -2.04
CA ARG A 80 0.25 15.65 -3.42
C ARG A 80 1.58 16.16 -3.96
N LYS A 81 1.94 15.72 -5.17
CA LYS A 81 3.25 15.97 -5.80
C LYS A 81 4.47 15.44 -5.03
N GLY A 82 4.27 14.77 -3.90
CA GLY A 82 5.28 14.23 -3.00
C GLY A 82 5.31 12.71 -2.96
N ASP A 83 5.52 12.19 -1.76
CA ASP A 83 5.70 10.78 -1.46
C ASP A 83 4.40 10.12 -1.00
N ALA A 84 4.36 8.80 -1.10
CA ALA A 84 3.34 7.94 -0.53
C ALA A 84 3.91 7.10 0.61
N ILE A 85 3.05 6.74 1.57
CA ILE A 85 3.33 5.77 2.63
C ILE A 85 2.15 4.80 2.67
N THR A 86 2.42 3.51 2.75
CA THR A 86 1.39 2.46 2.84
C THR A 86 1.62 1.56 4.03
N ARG A 87 0.53 1.15 4.68
CA ARG A 87 0.54 0.21 5.81
C ARG A 87 -0.57 -0.82 5.65
N VAL A 88 -0.23 -2.08 5.77
CA VAL A 88 -1.22 -3.13 5.97
C VAL A 88 -1.77 -2.97 7.36
N VAL A 89 -3.09 -2.95 7.48
CA VAL A 89 -3.82 -2.73 8.73
C VAL A 89 -4.77 -3.91 9.00
N GLU A 90 -5.16 -4.09 10.23
CA GLU A 90 -6.10 -5.16 10.58
C GLU A 90 -7.53 -4.81 10.19
N ASN A 91 -7.89 -3.55 10.38
CA ASN A 91 -9.20 -2.99 10.06
C ASN A 91 -9.08 -1.49 9.74
N THR A 92 -10.19 -0.87 9.33
CA THR A 92 -10.24 0.56 9.00
C THR A 92 -10.95 1.39 10.07
N SER A 93 -10.87 0.94 11.33
CA SER A 93 -11.43 1.71 12.44
C SER A 93 -10.57 2.93 12.76
N GLN A 94 -11.19 3.94 13.38
CA GLN A 94 -10.52 5.13 13.89
C GLN A 94 -9.33 4.79 14.80
N LYS A 95 -9.47 3.77 15.66
CA LYS A 95 -8.41 3.32 16.57
C LYS A 95 -7.18 2.80 15.84
N GLU A 96 -7.34 2.27 14.64
CA GLU A 96 -6.26 1.72 13.82
C GLU A 96 -5.64 2.79 12.91
N LEU A 97 -6.46 3.66 12.29
CA LEU A 97 -5.99 4.63 11.31
C LEU A 97 -5.36 5.87 11.94
N THR A 98 -5.99 6.42 12.99
CA THR A 98 -5.53 7.68 13.62
C THR A 98 -4.08 7.61 14.11
N PRO A 99 -3.61 6.58 14.84
CA PRO A 99 -2.21 6.49 15.25
C PRO A 99 -1.23 6.52 14.06
N LYS A 100 -1.59 5.87 12.94
CA LYS A 100 -0.76 5.85 11.73
C LYS A 100 -0.69 7.21 11.06
N ILE A 101 -1.80 7.95 11.02
CA ILE A 101 -1.79 9.33 10.52
C ILE A 101 -0.86 10.18 11.39
N LEU A 102 -0.97 10.09 12.72
CA LEU A 102 -0.12 10.85 13.65
C LEU A 102 1.36 10.46 13.57
N GLU A 103 1.68 9.22 13.25
CA GLU A 103 3.05 8.74 13.06
C GLU A 103 3.69 9.31 11.79
N PHE A 104 2.94 9.31 10.67
CA PHE A 104 3.50 9.57 9.35
C PHE A 104 3.17 10.92 8.76
N VAL A 105 2.27 11.69 9.35
CA VAL A 105 1.86 13.02 8.87
C VAL A 105 2.21 14.08 9.93
N LYS A 106 2.80 15.18 9.49
CA LYS A 106 3.04 16.36 10.36
C LYS A 106 1.72 17.06 10.59
N ARG A 107 1.46 17.49 11.84
CA ARG A 107 0.24 18.27 12.15
C ARG A 107 0.30 19.68 11.59
N ASP A 108 1.46 20.30 11.72
CA ASP A 108 1.62 21.70 11.35
C ASP A 108 1.54 21.88 9.83
N TYR A 109 0.73 22.83 9.40
CA TYR A 109 0.56 23.20 7.98
C TYR A 109 0.12 22.05 7.07
N THR A 110 -0.61 21.05 7.62
CA THR A 110 -1.11 19.92 6.84
C THR A 110 -2.63 19.95 6.73
N VAL A 111 -3.10 19.82 5.49
CA VAL A 111 -4.50 19.60 5.14
C VAL A 111 -4.67 18.13 4.75
N LEU A 112 -5.59 17.45 5.43
CA LEU A 112 -5.94 16.06 5.09
C LEU A 112 -7.17 16.03 4.18
N TYR A 113 -7.10 15.17 3.17
CA TYR A 113 -8.22 14.86 2.28
C TYR A 113 -8.52 13.37 2.40
N THR A 114 -9.77 13.01 2.71
CA THR A 114 -10.21 11.62 2.85
C THR A 114 -11.55 11.42 2.10
N ASP A 115 -12.01 10.17 2.05
CA ASP A 115 -13.42 9.90 1.77
C ASP A 115 -14.28 10.18 3.03
N GLU A 116 -15.59 9.96 2.91
CA GLU A 116 -16.58 10.16 3.98
C GLU A 116 -16.58 9.08 5.06
N TRP A 117 -15.55 8.22 5.12
CA TRP A 117 -15.51 7.11 6.06
C TRP A 117 -15.37 7.57 7.51
N LEU A 118 -16.26 7.09 8.38
CA LEU A 118 -16.32 7.44 9.83
C LEU A 118 -15.01 7.18 10.59
N GLY A 119 -14.13 6.34 10.06
CA GLY A 119 -12.81 6.06 10.63
C GLY A 119 -11.89 7.30 10.71
N TYR A 120 -12.24 8.38 10.02
CA TYR A 120 -11.48 9.63 10.01
C TYR A 120 -12.01 10.72 10.98
N ASN A 121 -13.14 10.53 11.63
CA ASN A 121 -13.76 11.58 12.48
C ASN A 121 -12.84 12.14 13.58
N ALA A 122 -11.89 11.35 14.08
CA ALA A 122 -10.96 11.83 15.11
C ALA A 122 -9.92 12.82 14.59
N VAL A 123 -9.62 12.80 13.29
CA VAL A 123 -8.59 13.68 12.73
C VAL A 123 -9.06 15.12 12.56
N ASP A 124 -10.38 15.39 12.54
CA ASP A 124 -10.96 16.73 12.47
C ASP A 124 -10.47 17.66 13.61
N LYS A 125 -10.19 17.08 14.78
CA LYS A 125 -9.69 17.82 15.95
C LYS A 125 -8.18 18.08 15.91
N MET A 126 -7.46 17.47 14.96
CA MET A 126 -6.00 17.44 14.94
C MET A 126 -5.39 18.04 13.67
N PHE A 127 -6.17 18.11 12.59
CA PHE A 127 -5.76 18.61 11.28
C PHE A 127 -6.84 19.49 10.66
N TYR A 128 -6.46 20.30 9.69
CA TYR A 128 -7.41 20.82 8.73
C TYR A 128 -7.85 19.65 7.84
N HIS A 129 -9.08 19.17 8.02
CA HIS A 129 -9.57 17.96 7.35
C HIS A 129 -10.77 18.29 6.46
N TYR A 130 -10.73 17.75 5.23
CA TYR A 130 -11.83 17.84 4.27
C TYR A 130 -12.14 16.44 3.76
N SER A 131 -13.42 16.08 3.75
CA SER A 131 -13.91 14.81 3.19
C SER A 131 -14.63 15.03 1.86
N VAL A 132 -14.44 14.08 0.94
CA VAL A 132 -15.16 14.02 -0.35
C VAL A 132 -16.35 13.11 -0.18
N ASP A 133 -17.56 13.64 -0.44
CA ASP A 133 -18.80 12.87 -0.39
C ASP A 133 -19.06 12.18 -1.75
N HIS A 134 -18.53 10.97 -1.90
CA HIS A 134 -18.75 10.14 -3.09
C HIS A 134 -20.20 9.65 -3.21
N GLY A 135 -20.94 9.57 -2.08
CA GLY A 135 -22.34 9.15 -2.04
C GLY A 135 -23.28 10.13 -2.79
N LYS A 136 -22.90 11.41 -2.86
CA LYS A 136 -23.64 12.42 -3.61
C LYS A 136 -23.16 12.61 -5.06
N GLY A 137 -22.31 11.72 -5.57
CA GLY A 137 -21.77 11.80 -6.92
C GLY A 137 -20.75 12.93 -7.13
N LYS A 138 -20.28 13.58 -6.05
CA LYS A 138 -19.22 14.58 -6.10
C LYS A 138 -17.86 13.89 -5.96
N TYR A 139 -17.11 13.83 -7.04
CA TYR A 139 -15.74 13.29 -7.05
C TYR A 139 -14.67 14.37 -6.84
N VAL A 140 -15.03 15.63 -7.06
CA VAL A 140 -14.16 16.79 -6.93
C VAL A 140 -15.00 18.00 -6.49
N ASP A 141 -14.57 18.67 -5.43
CA ASP A 141 -15.11 19.97 -5.02
C ASP A 141 -13.95 20.97 -4.92
N GLY A 142 -13.64 21.63 -6.04
CA GLY A 142 -12.48 22.51 -6.15
C GLY A 142 -11.16 21.78 -5.91
N ARG A 143 -10.53 22.00 -4.75
CA ARG A 143 -9.27 21.32 -4.33
C ARG A 143 -9.52 20.07 -3.48
N ILE A 144 -10.77 19.75 -3.14
CA ILE A 144 -11.12 18.60 -2.30
C ILE A 144 -11.31 17.40 -3.23
N TYR A 145 -10.36 16.47 -3.24
CA TYR A 145 -10.38 15.22 -4.01
C TYR A 145 -9.35 14.24 -3.46
N THR A 146 -9.51 12.93 -3.78
CA THR A 146 -8.60 11.83 -3.45
C THR A 146 -8.06 11.12 -4.68
N ASN A 147 -8.14 11.76 -5.85
CA ASN A 147 -7.80 11.16 -7.14
C ASN A 147 -6.34 10.71 -7.25
N THR A 148 -5.41 11.36 -6.51
CA THR A 148 -3.99 11.02 -6.61
C THR A 148 -3.70 9.66 -5.94
N ILE A 149 -4.28 9.44 -4.77
CA ILE A 149 -4.13 8.16 -4.08
C ILE A 149 -4.93 7.05 -4.76
N GLU A 150 -6.08 7.36 -5.35
CA GLU A 150 -6.85 6.42 -6.18
C GLU A 150 -6.04 5.97 -7.41
N GLY A 151 -5.35 6.91 -8.07
CA GLY A 151 -4.41 6.60 -9.15
C GLY A 151 -3.28 5.67 -8.70
N PHE A 152 -2.72 5.89 -7.52
CA PHE A 152 -1.74 4.98 -6.91
C PHE A 152 -2.32 3.58 -6.67
N TRP A 153 -3.52 3.47 -6.10
CA TRP A 153 -4.20 2.20 -5.90
C TRP A 153 -4.51 1.46 -7.19
N SER A 154 -4.83 2.18 -8.25
CA SER A 154 -5.06 1.60 -9.58
C SER A 154 -3.78 0.89 -10.08
N ILE A 155 -2.61 1.51 -9.95
CA ILE A 155 -1.33 0.90 -10.33
C ILE A 155 -1.02 -0.31 -9.43
N PHE A 156 -1.20 -0.18 -8.12
CA PHE A 156 -0.98 -1.24 -7.15
C PHE A 156 -1.86 -2.48 -7.45
N LYS A 157 -3.16 -2.29 -7.63
CA LYS A 157 -4.10 -3.38 -7.95
C LYS A 157 -3.79 -4.05 -9.29
N ARG A 158 -3.42 -3.28 -10.32
CA ARG A 158 -3.02 -3.83 -11.62
C ARG A 158 -1.79 -4.72 -11.49
N GLY A 159 -0.80 -4.31 -10.70
CA GLY A 159 0.37 -5.14 -10.43
C GLY A 159 0.04 -6.43 -9.69
N ILE A 160 -0.84 -6.37 -8.67
CA ILE A 160 -1.28 -7.57 -7.97
C ILE A 160 -2.03 -8.52 -8.91
N ILE A 161 -3.03 -8.03 -9.61
CA ILE A 161 -3.91 -8.87 -10.46
C ILE A 161 -3.15 -9.40 -11.68
N GLY A 162 -2.35 -8.54 -12.34
CA GLY A 162 -1.71 -8.88 -13.62
C GLY A 162 -0.40 -9.63 -13.50
N ILE A 163 0.34 -9.49 -12.38
CA ILE A 163 1.68 -10.08 -12.24
C ILE A 163 1.70 -11.17 -11.17
N TYR A 164 1.14 -10.87 -9.98
CA TYR A 164 1.29 -11.76 -8.81
C TYR A 164 0.07 -12.65 -8.61
N HIS A 165 -1.10 -12.29 -9.14
CA HIS A 165 -2.40 -12.96 -9.06
C HIS A 165 -2.91 -13.15 -7.63
N HIS A 166 -2.08 -13.63 -6.72
CA HIS A 166 -2.40 -13.84 -5.30
C HIS A 166 -1.21 -13.46 -4.42
N ILE A 167 -1.50 -12.71 -3.36
CA ILE A 167 -0.54 -12.35 -2.32
C ILE A 167 -1.13 -12.75 -0.97
N SER A 168 -0.37 -13.48 -0.15
CA SER A 168 -0.80 -13.80 1.20
C SER A 168 -0.79 -12.54 2.08
N LYS A 169 -1.69 -12.47 3.05
CA LYS A 169 -1.76 -11.38 4.04
C LYS A 169 -0.39 -11.11 4.68
N LYS A 170 0.30 -12.16 5.05
CA LYS A 170 1.63 -12.20 5.65
C LYS A 170 2.69 -11.39 4.87
N HIS A 171 2.70 -11.48 3.55
CA HIS A 171 3.70 -10.81 2.72
C HIS A 171 3.20 -9.52 2.06
N LEU A 172 1.93 -9.15 2.28
CA LEU A 172 1.30 -8.03 1.57
C LEU A 172 2.05 -6.71 1.78
N GLN A 173 2.57 -6.46 2.99
CA GLN A 173 3.35 -5.24 3.27
C GLN A 173 4.60 -5.13 2.39
N LEU A 174 5.27 -6.24 2.09
CA LEU A 174 6.46 -6.23 1.23
C LEU A 174 6.12 -5.77 -0.21
N TYR A 175 4.98 -6.21 -0.71
CA TYR A 175 4.50 -5.74 -2.03
C TYR A 175 4.05 -4.29 -1.98
N ALA A 176 3.34 -3.89 -0.93
CA ALA A 176 2.97 -2.48 -0.74
C ALA A 176 4.22 -1.58 -0.72
N ASN A 177 5.27 -1.98 -0.02
CA ASN A 177 6.55 -1.27 0.01
C ASN A 177 7.21 -1.17 -1.39
N GLU A 178 7.15 -2.23 -2.21
CA GLU A 178 7.66 -2.20 -3.59
C GLU A 178 6.95 -1.11 -4.41
N PHE A 179 5.62 -1.07 -4.39
CA PHE A 179 4.86 -0.07 -5.16
C PHE A 179 5.05 1.35 -4.61
N THR A 180 5.12 1.50 -3.30
CA THR A 180 5.44 2.76 -2.62
C THR A 180 6.83 3.27 -3.04
N PHE A 181 7.84 2.41 -3.03
CA PHE A 181 9.19 2.75 -3.48
C PHE A 181 9.18 3.22 -4.95
N ARG A 182 8.54 2.47 -5.85
CA ARG A 182 8.41 2.82 -7.27
C ARG A 182 7.75 4.18 -7.46
N TYR A 183 6.67 4.45 -6.75
CA TYR A 183 5.97 5.73 -6.78
C TYR A 183 6.87 6.87 -6.28
N ASN A 184 7.50 6.69 -5.14
CA ASN A 184 8.32 7.70 -4.50
C ASN A 184 9.62 8.00 -5.26
N THR A 185 10.09 7.07 -6.07
CA THR A 185 11.29 7.23 -6.90
C THR A 185 10.99 7.50 -8.38
N ARG A 186 9.71 7.76 -8.74
CA ARG A 186 9.28 7.90 -10.14
C ARG A 186 10.00 9.01 -10.93
N LYS A 187 10.52 10.03 -10.23
CA LYS A 187 11.19 11.19 -10.83
C LYS A 187 12.71 11.03 -10.99
N ILE A 188 13.30 9.95 -10.50
CA ILE A 188 14.75 9.73 -10.56
C ILE A 188 15.10 8.61 -11.55
N LYS A 189 16.33 8.66 -12.09
CA LYS A 189 16.86 7.67 -13.04
C LYS A 189 16.97 6.28 -12.41
N ASP A 190 16.84 5.22 -13.21
CA ASP A 190 16.86 3.83 -12.72
C ASP A 190 18.21 3.46 -12.08
N SER A 191 19.34 3.98 -12.57
CA SER A 191 20.63 3.81 -11.92
C SER A 191 20.67 4.36 -10.49
N SER A 192 19.99 5.48 -10.23
CA SER A 192 19.87 6.06 -8.89
C SER A 192 18.94 5.26 -8.00
N LYS A 193 17.83 4.70 -8.55
CA LYS A 193 16.95 3.77 -7.83
C LYS A 193 17.72 2.53 -7.40
N PHE A 194 18.54 1.97 -8.29
CA PHE A 194 19.37 0.79 -7.98
C PHE A 194 20.37 1.09 -6.86
N LYS A 195 21.10 2.22 -6.93
CA LYS A 195 22.02 2.65 -5.87
C LYS A 195 21.30 2.82 -4.52
N LEU A 196 20.10 3.41 -4.55
CA LEU A 196 19.27 3.58 -3.33
C LEU A 196 18.87 2.24 -2.73
N LEU A 197 18.50 1.27 -3.56
CA LEU A 197 18.16 -0.08 -3.13
C LEU A 197 19.37 -0.80 -2.52
N LEU A 198 20.54 -0.70 -3.14
CA LEU A 198 21.79 -1.28 -2.62
C LEU A 198 22.15 -0.69 -1.24
N ARG A 199 21.97 0.61 -1.03
CA ARG A 199 22.20 1.23 0.29
C ARG A 199 21.31 0.65 1.38
N ASN A 200 20.13 0.14 1.04
CA ASN A 200 19.22 -0.50 1.99
C ASN A 200 19.54 -1.99 2.22
N SER A 201 20.45 -2.60 1.45
CA SER A 201 20.73 -4.04 1.48
C SER A 201 21.81 -4.47 2.48
N TYR A 202 22.17 -3.60 3.43
CA TYR A 202 23.26 -3.85 4.39
C TYR A 202 22.95 -4.86 5.50
N PHE A 203 21.69 -5.27 5.66
CA PHE A 203 21.32 -6.26 6.69
C PHE A 203 21.06 -7.64 6.08
N LYS A 204 21.48 -8.67 6.80
CA LYS A 204 21.30 -10.06 6.41
C LYS A 204 19.84 -10.47 6.65
N ILE A 205 19.20 -11.04 5.65
CA ILE A 205 17.87 -11.65 5.76
C ILE A 205 17.97 -13.07 5.25
N THR A 206 17.54 -14.00 6.08
CA THR A 206 17.52 -15.43 5.76
C THR A 206 16.15 -15.83 5.17
N TYR A 207 16.08 -17.03 4.61
CA TYR A 207 14.81 -17.59 4.15
C TYR A 207 13.83 -17.78 5.33
N LEU A 208 14.33 -18.20 6.48
CA LEU A 208 13.50 -18.39 7.69
C LEU A 208 12.88 -17.08 8.16
N ASP A 209 13.61 -15.97 8.13
CA ASP A 209 13.08 -14.65 8.48
C ASP A 209 11.90 -14.25 7.59
N ILE A 210 11.97 -14.58 6.29
CA ILE A 210 10.90 -14.26 5.35
C ILE A 210 9.67 -15.15 5.55
N ILE A 211 9.85 -16.43 5.84
CA ILE A 211 8.72 -17.34 6.04
C ILE A 211 8.14 -17.27 7.45
N ALA A 212 8.86 -16.75 8.45
CA ALA A 212 8.38 -16.53 9.81
C ALA A 212 7.59 -15.21 9.95
N ALA A 213 7.84 -14.21 9.10
CA ALA A 213 7.25 -12.85 9.15
C ALA A 213 5.73 -12.81 9.02
#